data_835e81bddcda3fd27f648a1083eae059
#
_entry.id   835e81bddcda3fd27f648a1083eae059
#
_cell.length_a   1.000
_cell.length_b   1.000
_cell.length_c   1.000
_cell.angle_alpha   90.00
_cell.angle_beta   90.00
_cell.angle_gamma   90.00
#
_symmetry.space_group_name_H-M   'P 1'
#
loop_
_entity.id
_entity.type
_entity.pdbx_description
1 polymer ?
#
loop_
_entity_poly.entity_id
_entity_poly.type
_entity_poly.pdbx_seq_one_letter_code
_entity_poly.pdbx_strand_id
1 'polypeptide(L)'
;MRTLQPDGHRMEHSPKPLAGLKVVELGTLIAGPFASRICAEFGAEVIKIESPDGGDPLRKWRKLYEGTSLWWFVQARNKKSLTLNLKHAEGQAILKRLLGDADILIENFRPGVLEKLGLGWDVLHALNPRLAMVRLSGFGQTGPYKDQPGFGAVGESMGGLRYITGFEDRPPVRTGISIGDSIAALWGVIGALMALRHREVNGGEGQMVDVALYEAIFAMMESMVPEFDVFGFIRERTGNIMPGITPSSIHTSADGRHVQIGANGDAIFRRFMQAIGRDDLASDPQLASNDGRDARRDELYGVIDRWVASQSLEEVLAVLARAEVPASRIYSAEDMFRDPQFLAREMFLSARLPDGKPFRMPGIVPKLSATPGSADWVGPELGEHTDALLAELGYDSEGIAALRREGAI
;
A
#
# COMPACT_ATOMS: atom_id res chain seq x y z
N MET A 1 -24.33 -16.95 4.85
CA MET A 1 -25.10 -18.03 4.20
C MET A 1 -24.14 -18.78 3.28
N ARG A 2 -23.85 -20.05 3.56
CA ARG A 2 -22.97 -20.90 2.72
C ARG A 2 -23.82 -21.45 1.59
N THR A 3 -23.48 -21.15 0.35
CA THR A 3 -24.09 -21.81 -0.80
C THR A 3 -23.45 -23.19 -0.96
N LEU A 4 -24.23 -24.22 -0.74
CA LEU A 4 -23.90 -25.60 -1.12
C LEU A 4 -24.02 -25.73 -2.63
N GLN A 5 -22.97 -26.16 -3.30
CA GLN A 5 -23.05 -26.71 -4.65
C GLN A 5 -23.46 -28.18 -4.62
N PRO A 6 -24.16 -28.71 -5.68
CA PRO A 6 -24.83 -29.99 -5.62
C PRO A 6 -23.95 -31.25 -5.56
N ASP A 7 -22.66 -31.15 -5.75
CA ASP A 7 -21.77 -32.30 -5.74
C ASP A 7 -20.80 -32.22 -4.54
N GLY A 8 -21.10 -33.02 -3.53
CA GLY A 8 -20.47 -33.09 -2.22
C GLY A 8 -18.95 -33.30 -2.12
N HIS A 9 -18.15 -32.73 -3.01
CA HIS A 9 -16.72 -32.60 -2.83
C HIS A 9 -16.44 -31.36 -1.98
N ARG A 10 -16.08 -31.58 -0.71
CA ARG A 10 -15.28 -30.59 0.04
C ARG A 10 -14.06 -30.27 -0.81
N MET A 11 -14.02 -29.09 -1.44
CA MET A 11 -12.75 -28.57 -1.89
C MET A 11 -11.89 -28.38 -0.65
N GLU A 12 -10.93 -29.29 -0.44
CA GLU A 12 -9.81 -29.01 0.44
C GLU A 12 -9.18 -27.75 -0.11
N HIS A 13 -9.32 -26.62 0.62
CA HIS A 13 -8.71 -25.36 0.22
C HIS A 13 -7.20 -25.61 0.17
N SER A 14 -6.62 -25.46 -1.01
CA SER A 14 -5.17 -25.43 -1.15
C SER A 14 -4.58 -24.48 -0.11
N PRO A 15 -3.45 -24.82 0.50
CA PRO A 15 -2.83 -23.90 1.47
C PRO A 15 -2.60 -22.55 0.82
N LYS A 16 -2.70 -21.47 1.61
CA LYS A 16 -2.45 -20.11 1.13
C LYS A 16 -1.02 -20.02 0.55
N PRO A 17 -0.76 -19.11 -0.39
CA PRO A 17 0.51 -19.09 -1.15
C PRO A 17 1.75 -18.86 -0.29
N LEU A 18 1.61 -18.25 0.87
CA LEU A 18 2.71 -18.01 1.82
C LEU A 18 2.59 -18.87 3.10
N ALA A 19 1.72 -19.89 3.09
CA ALA A 19 1.58 -20.80 4.23
C ALA A 19 2.91 -21.52 4.49
N GLY A 20 3.29 -21.60 5.76
CA GLY A 20 4.56 -22.17 6.20
C GLY A 20 5.74 -21.21 6.22
N LEU A 21 5.60 -20.00 5.70
CA LEU A 21 6.63 -18.97 5.85
C LEU A 21 6.49 -18.26 7.20
N LYS A 22 7.63 -18.03 7.85
CA LYS A 22 7.75 -17.24 9.08
C LYS A 22 8.35 -15.87 8.76
N VAL A 23 7.62 -14.82 9.11
CA VAL A 23 8.03 -13.42 8.92
C VAL A 23 8.19 -12.76 10.29
N VAL A 24 9.34 -12.19 10.54
CA VAL A 24 9.58 -11.34 11.71
C VAL A 24 9.55 -9.88 11.27
N GLU A 25 8.73 -9.07 11.93
CA GLU A 25 8.58 -7.65 11.64
C GLU A 25 9.12 -6.81 12.79
N LEU A 26 10.17 -6.02 12.51
CA LEU A 26 10.68 -4.96 13.39
C LEU A 26 10.19 -3.57 12.99
N GLY A 27 9.46 -3.50 11.88
CA GLY A 27 8.99 -2.25 11.30
C GLY A 27 8.00 -1.52 12.20
N THR A 28 7.97 -0.19 12.07
CA THR A 28 7.01 0.67 12.77
C THR A 28 6.23 1.55 11.80
N LEU A 29 5.07 2.04 12.22
CA LEU A 29 4.19 2.95 11.49
C LEU A 29 3.59 2.31 10.22
N ILE A 30 4.19 2.54 9.01
CA ILE A 30 3.49 2.24 7.77
C ILE A 30 4.24 1.25 6.88
N ALA A 31 5.44 1.57 6.40
CA ALA A 31 6.09 0.81 5.33
C ALA A 31 6.34 -0.66 5.71
N GLY A 32 7.05 -0.93 6.80
CA GLY A 32 7.27 -2.29 7.31
C GLY A 32 5.96 -3.00 7.67
N PRO A 33 5.10 -2.37 8.50
CA PRO A 33 3.81 -2.95 8.86
C PRO A 33 2.87 -3.24 7.69
N PHE A 34 2.90 -2.45 6.62
CA PHE A 34 2.09 -2.73 5.43
C PHE A 34 2.66 -3.92 4.63
N ALA A 35 3.97 -4.00 4.47
CA ALA A 35 4.62 -5.12 3.80
C ALA A 35 4.30 -6.46 4.50
N SER A 36 4.50 -6.53 5.81
CA SER A 36 4.23 -7.74 6.59
C SER A 36 2.74 -8.08 6.69
N ARG A 37 1.84 -7.08 6.66
CA ARG A 37 0.40 -7.31 6.58
C ARG A 37 0.04 -8.08 5.32
N ILE A 38 0.60 -7.72 4.16
CA ILE A 38 0.36 -8.44 2.91
C ILE A 38 0.81 -9.90 3.06
N CYS A 39 1.97 -10.16 3.65
CA CYS A 39 2.42 -11.53 3.91
C CYS A 39 1.43 -12.29 4.81
N ALA A 40 0.94 -11.67 5.88
CA ALA A 40 -0.02 -12.27 6.81
C ALA A 40 -1.37 -12.59 6.15
N GLU A 41 -1.87 -11.71 5.30
CA GLU A 41 -3.13 -11.90 4.56
C GLU A 41 -3.07 -13.13 3.64
N PHE A 42 -1.91 -13.43 3.10
CA PHE A 42 -1.68 -14.56 2.21
C PHE A 42 -1.06 -15.79 2.89
N GLY A 43 -1.08 -15.85 4.22
CA GLY A 43 -0.87 -17.07 5.00
C GLY A 43 0.46 -17.22 5.70
N ALA A 44 1.39 -16.26 5.59
CA ALA A 44 2.60 -16.29 6.38
C ALA A 44 2.28 -16.09 7.88
N GLU A 45 3.00 -16.76 8.74
CA GLU A 45 3.03 -16.44 10.16
C GLU A 45 3.84 -15.16 10.37
N VAL A 46 3.20 -14.10 10.85
CA VAL A 46 3.87 -12.81 11.06
C VAL A 46 3.97 -12.52 12.55
N ILE A 47 5.19 -12.45 13.05
CA ILE A 47 5.51 -12.05 14.43
C ILE A 47 6.00 -10.61 14.40
N LYS A 48 5.18 -9.70 14.91
CA LYS A 48 5.54 -8.28 15.07
C LYS A 48 6.20 -8.06 16.40
N ILE A 49 7.44 -7.62 16.36
CA ILE A 49 8.19 -7.21 17.54
C ILE A 49 7.87 -5.76 17.89
N GLU A 50 7.47 -5.53 19.11
CA GLU A 50 7.13 -4.21 19.62
C GLU A 50 7.91 -3.87 20.88
N SER A 51 8.20 -2.59 21.10
CA SER A 51 8.72 -2.15 22.39
C SER A 51 7.71 -2.43 23.51
N PRO A 52 8.11 -2.97 24.67
CA PRO A 52 7.22 -3.06 25.81
C PRO A 52 6.74 -1.68 26.27
N ASP A 53 7.48 -0.62 25.97
CA ASP A 53 7.13 0.77 26.27
C ASP A 53 6.27 1.36 25.13
N GLY A 54 4.97 1.07 25.18
CA GLY A 54 3.95 1.67 24.32
C GLY A 54 3.78 1.08 22.92
N GLY A 55 4.61 0.14 22.50
CA GLY A 55 4.47 -0.56 21.23
C GLY A 55 4.75 0.29 19.97
N ASP A 56 4.12 -0.08 18.87
CA ASP A 56 4.20 0.68 17.62
C ASP A 56 3.49 2.03 17.77
N PRO A 57 4.11 3.16 17.40
CA PRO A 57 3.47 4.47 17.41
C PRO A 57 2.14 4.53 16.63
N LEU A 58 1.94 3.65 15.64
CA LEU A 58 0.68 3.55 14.89
C LEU A 58 -0.53 3.29 15.80
N ARG A 59 -0.33 2.65 16.96
CA ARG A 59 -1.39 2.40 17.96
C ARG A 59 -2.06 3.69 18.43
N LYS A 60 -1.40 4.86 18.26
CA LYS A 60 -1.87 6.18 18.72
C LYS A 60 -2.15 7.15 17.56
N TRP A 61 -2.17 6.68 16.31
CA TRP A 61 -2.34 7.57 15.17
C TRP A 61 -3.80 7.71 14.71
N ARG A 62 -4.16 8.90 14.20
CA ARG A 62 -5.48 9.26 13.63
C ARG A 62 -6.64 9.07 14.60
N LYS A 63 -7.72 8.43 14.19
CA LYS A 63 -8.92 8.23 15.00
C LYS A 63 -8.73 7.02 15.94
N LEU A 64 -8.84 7.29 17.22
CA LEU A 64 -8.74 6.28 18.26
C LEU A 64 -10.12 5.77 18.65
N TYR A 65 -10.22 4.47 18.88
CA TYR A 65 -11.32 3.80 19.52
C TYR A 65 -10.80 3.17 20.82
N GLU A 66 -11.35 3.57 21.95
CA GLU A 66 -10.90 3.13 23.29
C GLU A 66 -9.37 3.19 23.46
N GLY A 67 -8.78 4.29 23.01
CA GLY A 67 -7.35 4.55 23.16
C GLY A 67 -6.45 3.88 22.10
N THR A 68 -6.98 3.04 21.21
CA THR A 68 -6.22 2.38 20.13
C THR A 68 -6.69 2.87 18.76
N SER A 69 -5.75 3.07 17.85
CA SER A 69 -6.02 3.52 16.48
C SER A 69 -6.85 2.50 15.72
N LEU A 70 -7.92 2.95 15.05
CA LEU A 70 -8.65 2.11 14.09
C LEU A 70 -7.75 1.61 12.95
N TRP A 71 -6.71 2.36 12.63
CA TRP A 71 -5.73 1.94 11.62
C TRP A 71 -4.83 0.81 12.10
N TRP A 72 -4.54 0.75 13.40
CA TRP A 72 -3.82 -0.37 13.99
C TRP A 72 -4.54 -1.70 13.74
N PHE A 73 -5.83 -1.76 14.02
CA PHE A 73 -6.63 -2.97 13.83
C PHE A 73 -6.62 -3.47 12.38
N VAL A 74 -6.48 -2.56 11.41
CA VAL A 74 -6.34 -2.89 9.99
C VAL A 74 -4.92 -3.31 9.64
N GLN A 75 -3.93 -2.54 10.09
CA GLN A 75 -2.54 -2.69 9.65
C GLN A 75 -1.82 -3.87 10.30
N ALA A 76 -2.25 -4.25 11.51
CA ALA A 76 -1.69 -5.38 12.23
C ALA A 76 -2.57 -6.64 12.20
N ARG A 77 -3.59 -6.67 11.33
CA ARG A 77 -4.45 -7.87 11.17
C ARG A 77 -3.63 -9.10 10.79
N ASN A 78 -4.01 -10.25 11.29
CA ASN A 78 -3.33 -11.54 11.13
C ASN A 78 -1.89 -11.60 11.67
N LYS A 79 -1.48 -10.65 12.51
CA LYS A 79 -0.14 -10.68 13.12
C LYS A 79 -0.23 -11.11 14.57
N LYS A 80 0.85 -11.72 15.06
CA LYS A 80 1.12 -11.96 16.48
C LYS A 80 1.95 -10.82 17.03
N SER A 81 1.58 -10.23 18.18
CA SER A 81 2.38 -9.20 18.86
C SER A 81 3.25 -9.82 19.94
N LEU A 82 4.54 -9.58 19.86
CA LEU A 82 5.54 -9.97 20.84
C LEU A 82 6.29 -8.71 21.33
N THR A 83 6.28 -8.45 22.63
CA THR A 83 7.06 -7.35 23.20
C THR A 83 8.51 -7.78 23.44
N LEU A 84 9.47 -7.01 22.90
CA LEU A 84 10.91 -7.17 23.15
C LEU A 84 11.58 -5.81 23.26
N ASN A 85 12.38 -5.64 24.31
CA ASN A 85 13.29 -4.52 24.44
C ASN A 85 14.61 -4.81 23.72
N LEU A 86 14.77 -4.34 22.50
CA LEU A 86 15.98 -4.58 21.70
C LEU A 86 17.23 -3.87 22.22
N LYS A 87 17.11 -3.03 23.25
CA LYS A 87 18.26 -2.47 23.98
C LYS A 87 18.75 -3.40 25.08
N HIS A 88 17.96 -4.40 25.48
CA HIS A 88 18.29 -5.40 26.46
C HIS A 88 18.94 -6.62 25.82
N ALA A 89 19.98 -7.18 26.42
CA ALA A 89 20.70 -8.32 25.84
C ALA A 89 19.80 -9.54 25.61
N GLU A 90 18.94 -9.86 26.59
CA GLU A 90 17.98 -10.96 26.46
C GLU A 90 16.97 -10.70 25.35
N GLY A 91 16.47 -9.47 25.16
CA GLY A 91 15.59 -9.12 24.07
C GLY A 91 16.24 -9.36 22.68
N GLN A 92 17.54 -9.03 22.56
CA GLN A 92 18.33 -9.35 21.35
C GLN A 92 18.55 -10.85 21.19
N ALA A 93 18.81 -11.59 22.27
CA ALA A 93 18.99 -13.03 22.22
C ALA A 93 17.71 -13.75 21.78
N ILE A 94 16.56 -13.36 22.31
CA ILE A 94 15.25 -13.87 21.91
C ILE A 94 14.99 -13.59 20.42
N LEU A 95 15.23 -12.36 19.96
CA LEU A 95 15.07 -12.01 18.55
C LEU A 95 15.97 -12.87 17.64
N LYS A 96 17.23 -13.07 18.00
CA LYS A 96 18.15 -13.93 17.25
C LYS A 96 17.65 -15.37 17.16
N ARG A 97 17.06 -15.90 18.24
CA ARG A 97 16.46 -17.25 18.24
C ARG A 97 15.27 -17.32 17.27
N LEU A 98 14.39 -16.30 17.26
CA LEU A 98 13.28 -16.21 16.30
C LEU A 98 13.75 -16.12 14.85
N LEU A 99 14.86 -15.41 14.61
CA LEU A 99 15.42 -15.23 13.27
C LEU A 99 16.21 -16.44 12.78
N GLY A 100 16.59 -17.36 13.65
CA GLY A 100 17.31 -18.59 13.29
C GLY A 100 16.56 -19.50 12.33
N ASP A 101 15.23 -19.46 12.33
CA ASP A 101 14.34 -20.23 11.45
C ASP A 101 13.34 -19.36 10.67
N ALA A 102 13.49 -18.04 10.72
CA ALA A 102 12.64 -17.13 9.96
C ALA A 102 13.00 -17.12 8.47
N ASP A 103 11.99 -16.96 7.63
CA ASP A 103 12.15 -16.82 6.18
C ASP A 103 12.39 -15.39 5.76
N ILE A 104 11.70 -14.45 6.40
CA ILE A 104 11.76 -13.03 6.08
C ILE A 104 11.89 -12.22 7.37
N LEU A 105 12.80 -11.24 7.36
CA LEU A 105 12.84 -10.14 8.31
C LEU A 105 12.46 -8.86 7.58
N ILE A 106 11.51 -8.09 8.13
CA ILE A 106 11.11 -6.78 7.60
C ILE A 106 11.41 -5.71 8.65
N GLU A 107 12.20 -4.70 8.28
CA GLU A 107 12.53 -3.57 9.16
C GLU A 107 12.46 -2.24 8.40
N ASN A 108 12.25 -1.15 9.12
CA ASN A 108 12.29 0.21 8.55
C ASN A 108 12.97 1.23 9.50
N PHE A 109 13.99 0.79 10.21
CA PHE A 109 14.85 1.68 10.99
C PHE A 109 15.77 2.51 10.09
N ARG A 110 16.37 3.53 10.65
CA ARG A 110 17.47 4.22 9.98
C ARG A 110 18.65 3.26 9.82
N PRO A 111 19.39 3.34 8.68
CA PRO A 111 20.63 2.59 8.50
C PRO A 111 21.57 2.73 9.71
N GLY A 112 22.22 1.64 10.06
CA GLY A 112 23.11 1.59 11.22
C GLY A 112 22.44 1.35 12.57
N VAL A 113 21.11 1.39 12.69
CA VAL A 113 20.44 1.11 13.99
C VAL A 113 20.55 -0.37 14.35
N LEU A 114 20.25 -1.28 13.43
CA LEU A 114 20.38 -2.71 13.69
C LEU A 114 21.84 -3.12 13.86
N GLU A 115 22.76 -2.53 13.12
CA GLU A 115 24.21 -2.74 13.25
C GLU A 115 24.68 -2.40 14.67
N LYS A 116 24.25 -1.26 15.23
CA LYS A 116 24.57 -0.86 16.62
C LYS A 116 24.00 -1.80 17.67
N LEU A 117 22.91 -2.51 17.35
CA LEU A 117 22.30 -3.52 18.22
C LEU A 117 22.91 -4.91 18.02
N GLY A 118 23.93 -5.08 17.15
CA GLY A 118 24.49 -6.39 16.82
C GLY A 118 23.52 -7.28 16.04
N LEU A 119 22.63 -6.65 15.27
CA LEU A 119 21.55 -7.26 14.48
C LEU A 119 21.64 -6.83 13.00
N GLY A 120 22.82 -6.40 12.54
CA GLY A 120 23.06 -6.04 11.14
C GLY A 120 23.02 -7.26 10.21
N TRP A 121 22.96 -7.00 8.91
CA TRP A 121 22.86 -8.03 7.89
C TRP A 121 23.90 -9.15 8.03
N ASP A 122 25.18 -8.82 8.15
CA ASP A 122 26.25 -9.82 8.21
C ASP A 122 26.08 -10.79 9.39
N VAL A 123 25.63 -10.26 10.55
CA VAL A 123 25.38 -11.07 11.76
C VAL A 123 24.17 -11.99 11.55
N LEU A 124 23.08 -11.45 11.00
CA LEU A 124 21.86 -12.21 10.81
C LEU A 124 21.96 -13.23 9.68
N HIS A 125 22.68 -12.89 8.60
CA HIS A 125 22.94 -13.82 7.51
C HIS A 125 23.87 -14.97 7.95
N ALA A 126 24.87 -14.68 8.76
CA ALA A 126 25.70 -15.75 9.36
C ALA A 126 24.90 -16.66 10.30
N LEU A 127 23.91 -16.12 11.01
CA LEU A 127 23.00 -16.88 11.87
C LEU A 127 22.03 -17.75 11.05
N ASN A 128 21.45 -17.18 10.00
CA ASN A 128 20.49 -17.83 9.12
C ASN A 128 20.78 -17.45 7.65
N PRO A 129 21.59 -18.25 6.94
CA PRO A 129 21.92 -18.00 5.53
C PRO A 129 20.70 -18.03 4.58
N ARG A 130 19.56 -18.53 5.06
CA ARG A 130 18.32 -18.58 4.28
C ARG A 130 17.45 -17.34 4.43
N LEU A 131 17.77 -16.45 5.35
CA LEU A 131 16.98 -15.27 5.69
C LEU A 131 16.94 -14.27 4.53
N ALA A 132 15.74 -13.86 4.10
CA ALA A 132 15.54 -12.67 3.26
C ALA A 132 15.30 -11.47 4.17
N MET A 133 16.18 -10.46 4.12
CA MET A 133 16.04 -9.26 4.96
C MET A 133 15.59 -8.07 4.15
N VAL A 134 14.36 -7.61 4.36
CA VAL A 134 13.79 -6.41 3.70
C VAL A 134 14.05 -5.19 4.57
N ARG A 135 14.77 -4.22 4.04
CA ARG A 135 15.16 -2.98 4.71
C ARG A 135 14.53 -1.78 3.97
N LEU A 136 13.54 -1.16 4.61
CA LEU A 136 12.80 -0.02 4.06
C LEU A 136 13.32 1.27 4.75
N SER A 137 14.02 2.11 4.02
CA SER A 137 14.60 3.33 4.61
C SER A 137 14.39 4.57 3.74
N GLY A 138 14.64 5.75 4.28
CA GLY A 138 14.42 7.01 3.55
C GLY A 138 15.22 7.09 2.26
N PHE A 139 16.52 6.71 2.33
CA PHE A 139 17.48 6.93 1.24
C PHE A 139 18.28 5.69 0.85
N GLY A 140 17.91 4.50 1.33
CA GLY A 140 18.65 3.25 1.11
C GLY A 140 19.77 3.02 2.13
N GLN A 141 20.41 1.86 2.03
CA GLN A 141 21.48 1.45 2.94
C GLN A 141 22.85 2.00 2.53
N THR A 142 22.95 2.58 1.34
CA THR A 142 24.18 3.10 0.75
C THR A 142 24.01 4.54 0.27
N GLY A 143 25.07 5.14 -0.27
CA GLY A 143 25.01 6.49 -0.81
C GLY A 143 25.19 7.61 0.21
N PRO A 144 25.32 8.87 -0.27
CA PRO A 144 25.66 10.01 0.59
C PRO A 144 24.58 10.43 1.56
N TYR A 145 23.33 10.04 1.34
CA TYR A 145 22.19 10.43 2.19
C TYR A 145 21.70 9.33 3.14
N LYS A 146 22.34 8.16 3.17
CA LYS A 146 21.91 7.00 3.95
C LYS A 146 21.65 7.31 5.43
N ASP A 147 22.43 8.21 6.01
CA ASP A 147 22.34 8.58 7.44
C ASP A 147 21.37 9.75 7.70
N GLN A 148 20.77 10.32 6.64
CA GLN A 148 19.79 11.40 6.80
C GLN A 148 18.44 10.87 7.29
N PRO A 149 17.71 11.66 8.10
CA PRO A 149 16.35 11.32 8.47
C PRO A 149 15.41 11.39 7.26
N GLY A 150 14.63 10.34 7.03
CA GLY A 150 13.64 10.28 5.95
C GLY A 150 12.34 9.63 6.40
N PHE A 151 11.23 10.12 5.85
CA PHE A 151 9.89 9.54 5.97
C PHE A 151 9.25 9.51 4.59
N GLY A 152 8.11 8.82 4.44
CA GLY A 152 7.38 8.72 3.17
C GLY A 152 7.21 10.07 2.45
N ALA A 153 6.86 11.14 3.17
CA ALA A 153 6.71 12.48 2.60
C ALA A 153 8.01 13.05 1.99
N VAL A 154 9.17 12.72 2.57
CA VAL A 154 10.49 13.12 2.03
C VAL A 154 10.81 12.30 0.79
N GLY A 155 10.54 10.99 0.82
CA GLY A 155 10.67 10.11 -0.34
C GLY A 155 9.79 10.55 -1.51
N GLU A 156 8.52 10.90 -1.26
CA GLU A 156 7.60 11.46 -2.26
C GLU A 156 8.14 12.74 -2.90
N SER A 157 8.80 13.60 -2.12
CA SER A 157 9.36 14.87 -2.60
C SER A 157 10.61 14.64 -3.45
N MET A 158 11.55 13.84 -2.97
CA MET A 158 12.79 13.53 -3.68
C MET A 158 12.55 12.67 -4.92
N GLY A 159 11.60 11.73 -4.86
CA GLY A 159 11.24 10.85 -5.97
C GLY A 159 10.45 11.53 -7.09
N GLY A 160 10.10 12.82 -6.97
CA GLY A 160 9.46 13.62 -8.02
C GLY A 160 7.94 13.74 -7.93
N LEU A 161 7.25 12.84 -7.22
CA LEU A 161 5.78 12.83 -7.16
C LEU A 161 5.19 14.16 -6.70
N ARG A 162 5.78 14.77 -5.65
CA ARG A 162 5.32 16.07 -5.14
C ARG A 162 5.47 17.20 -6.14
N TYR A 163 6.54 17.18 -6.92
CA TYR A 163 6.81 18.21 -7.91
C TYR A 163 5.71 18.29 -8.97
N ILE A 164 5.24 17.15 -9.46
CA ILE A 164 4.23 17.06 -10.53
C ILE A 164 2.78 17.04 -10.03
N THR A 165 2.56 17.08 -8.70
CA THR A 165 1.20 16.97 -8.12
C THR A 165 0.71 18.32 -7.63
N GLY A 166 -0.40 18.80 -8.18
CA GLY A 166 -1.06 20.06 -7.83
C GLY A 166 -1.31 20.96 -9.02
N PHE A 167 -1.69 22.20 -8.73
CA PHE A 167 -1.94 23.23 -9.74
C PHE A 167 -0.68 24.10 -9.94
N GLU A 168 -0.52 24.63 -11.15
CA GLU A 168 0.67 25.38 -11.56
C GLU A 168 0.88 26.65 -10.73
N ASP A 169 -0.20 27.34 -10.40
CA ASP A 169 -0.24 28.61 -9.65
C ASP A 169 -0.14 28.43 -8.12
N ARG A 170 0.03 27.22 -7.62
CA ARG A 170 0.03 26.89 -6.19
C ARG A 170 1.23 26.03 -5.81
N PRO A 171 1.61 26.03 -4.52
CA PRO A 171 2.61 25.07 -4.04
C PRO A 171 2.20 23.62 -4.31
N PRO A 172 3.18 22.70 -4.49
CA PRO A 172 2.92 21.27 -4.60
C PRO A 172 2.03 20.76 -3.48
N VAL A 173 1.10 19.87 -3.81
CA VAL A 173 0.18 19.29 -2.83
C VAL A 173 0.56 17.84 -2.52
N ARG A 174 0.10 17.40 -1.37
CA ARG A 174 0.27 16.02 -0.92
C ARG A 174 -0.94 15.18 -1.37
N THR A 175 -0.70 13.90 -1.71
CA THR A 175 -1.75 12.89 -1.72
C THR A 175 -2.33 12.70 -0.31
N GLY A 176 -3.62 12.39 -0.20
CA GLY A 176 -4.32 12.28 1.09
C GLY A 176 -3.90 11.08 1.97
N ILE A 177 -3.02 10.21 1.45
CA ILE A 177 -2.52 9.00 2.12
C ILE A 177 -0.99 8.99 2.16
N SER A 178 -0.40 8.02 2.88
CA SER A 178 1.05 7.80 2.91
C SER A 178 1.47 6.92 1.73
N ILE A 179 1.38 7.47 0.53
CA ILE A 179 1.58 6.73 -0.71
C ILE A 179 3.03 6.27 -0.87
N GLY A 180 4.00 7.09 -0.47
CA GLY A 180 5.42 6.76 -0.54
C GLY A 180 5.77 5.52 0.29
N ASP A 181 5.29 5.47 1.52
CA ASP A 181 5.46 4.29 2.39
C ASP A 181 4.78 3.05 1.80
N SER A 182 3.57 3.22 1.24
CA SER A 182 2.80 2.12 0.69
C SER A 182 3.44 1.53 -0.56
N ILE A 183 3.95 2.36 -1.48
CA ILE A 183 4.66 1.90 -2.69
C ILE A 183 5.98 1.20 -2.29
N ALA A 184 6.74 1.76 -1.35
CA ALA A 184 7.97 1.11 -0.88
C ALA A 184 7.68 -0.25 -0.23
N ALA A 185 6.59 -0.36 0.55
CA ALA A 185 6.15 -1.64 1.10
C ALA A 185 5.84 -2.68 0.01
N LEU A 186 5.16 -2.29 -1.08
CA LEU A 186 4.91 -3.17 -2.23
C LEU A 186 6.20 -3.63 -2.89
N TRP A 187 7.17 -2.73 -3.11
CA TRP A 187 8.49 -3.11 -3.62
C TRP A 187 9.23 -4.03 -2.64
N GLY A 188 9.10 -3.80 -1.33
CA GLY A 188 9.63 -4.69 -0.30
C GLY A 188 9.08 -6.10 -0.38
N VAL A 189 7.76 -6.25 -0.55
CA VAL A 189 7.11 -7.57 -0.73
C VAL A 189 7.54 -8.23 -2.03
N ILE A 190 7.57 -7.49 -3.14
CA ILE A 190 8.04 -8.00 -4.43
C ILE A 190 9.48 -8.49 -4.31
N GLY A 191 10.37 -7.70 -3.71
CA GLY A 191 11.77 -8.06 -3.47
C GLY A 191 11.91 -9.30 -2.57
N ALA A 192 11.13 -9.40 -1.50
CA ALA A 192 11.10 -10.59 -0.64
C ALA A 192 10.70 -11.84 -1.41
N LEU A 193 9.64 -11.77 -2.22
CA LEU A 193 9.19 -12.90 -3.04
C LEU A 193 10.23 -13.30 -4.09
N MET A 194 10.94 -12.34 -4.69
CA MET A 194 12.07 -12.62 -5.59
C MET A 194 13.22 -13.32 -4.86
N ALA A 195 13.55 -12.86 -3.64
CA ALA A 195 14.59 -13.47 -2.80
C ALA A 195 14.22 -14.92 -2.42
N LEU A 196 12.97 -15.15 -2.00
CA LEU A 196 12.45 -16.48 -1.71
C LEU A 196 12.49 -17.38 -2.96
N ARG A 197 12.05 -16.87 -4.09
CA ARG A 197 12.09 -17.62 -5.37
C ARG A 197 13.51 -18.02 -5.76
N HIS A 198 14.48 -17.09 -5.62
CA HIS A 198 15.89 -17.39 -5.85
C HIS A 198 16.37 -18.51 -4.92
N ARG A 199 16.09 -18.39 -3.63
CA ARG A 199 16.45 -19.38 -2.61
C ARG A 199 15.88 -20.77 -2.90
N GLU A 200 14.60 -20.86 -3.25
CA GLU A 200 13.89 -22.12 -3.38
C GLU A 200 14.18 -22.85 -4.69
N VAL A 201 14.35 -22.11 -5.78
CA VAL A 201 14.45 -22.69 -7.13
C VAL A 201 15.87 -22.76 -7.62
N ASN A 202 16.68 -21.77 -7.29
CA ASN A 202 18.06 -21.70 -7.78
C ASN A 202 19.06 -22.24 -6.76
N GLY A 203 18.60 -22.81 -5.63
CA GLY A 203 19.45 -23.35 -4.59
C GLY A 203 20.35 -22.31 -3.91
N GLY A 204 19.92 -21.03 -3.96
CA GLY A 204 20.64 -19.93 -3.40
C GLY A 204 20.43 -19.74 -1.90
N GLU A 205 21.15 -18.80 -1.35
CA GLU A 205 20.95 -18.29 0.01
C GLU A 205 19.88 -17.19 0.04
N GLY A 206 19.52 -16.76 1.23
CA GLY A 206 18.77 -15.54 1.45
C GLY A 206 19.60 -14.32 1.04
N GLN A 207 18.95 -13.17 0.97
CA GLN A 207 19.63 -11.93 0.58
C GLN A 207 18.98 -10.71 1.22
N MET A 208 19.71 -9.61 1.26
CA MET A 208 19.19 -8.31 1.67
C MET A 208 18.44 -7.66 0.49
N VAL A 209 17.25 -7.17 0.77
CA VAL A 209 16.41 -6.38 -0.14
C VAL A 209 16.41 -4.94 0.40
N ASP A 210 17.17 -4.08 -0.24
CA ASP A 210 17.26 -2.65 0.10
C ASP A 210 16.25 -1.86 -0.72
N VAL A 211 15.35 -1.13 -0.05
CA VAL A 211 14.30 -0.32 -0.67
C VAL A 211 14.32 1.08 -0.08
N ALA A 212 14.76 2.04 -0.88
CA ALA A 212 14.65 3.44 -0.49
C ALA A 212 13.26 4.01 -0.85
N LEU A 213 12.69 4.80 0.05
CA LEU A 213 11.37 5.41 -0.15
C LEU A 213 11.33 6.29 -1.41
N TYR A 214 12.42 7.04 -1.67
CA TYR A 214 12.48 7.90 -2.87
C TYR A 214 12.62 7.10 -4.17
N GLU A 215 13.38 5.98 -4.16
CA GLU A 215 13.56 5.11 -5.33
C GLU A 215 12.26 4.43 -5.71
N ALA A 216 11.49 3.99 -4.70
CA ALA A 216 10.19 3.38 -4.89
C ALA A 216 9.22 4.32 -5.63
N ILE A 217 9.25 5.62 -5.30
CA ILE A 217 8.48 6.65 -5.98
C ILE A 217 9.08 6.96 -7.35
N PHE A 218 10.40 7.15 -7.44
CA PHE A 218 11.09 7.47 -8.69
C PHE A 218 10.85 6.43 -9.78
N ALA A 219 10.81 5.16 -9.41
CA ALA A 219 10.50 4.06 -10.34
C ALA A 219 9.08 4.14 -10.96
N MET A 220 8.19 4.98 -10.39
CA MET A 220 6.82 5.17 -10.88
C MET A 220 6.67 6.42 -11.77
N MET A 221 7.75 7.18 -12.01
CA MET A 221 7.68 8.50 -12.69
C MET A 221 7.60 8.42 -14.22
N GLU A 222 7.17 7.31 -14.77
CA GLU A 222 6.89 7.13 -16.21
C GLU A 222 8.04 7.61 -17.11
N SER A 223 7.73 8.49 -18.06
CA SER A 223 8.68 9.06 -19.04
C SER A 223 9.37 10.36 -18.59
N MET A 224 9.14 10.82 -17.37
CA MET A 224 9.67 12.10 -16.88
C MET A 224 11.20 12.21 -17.03
N VAL A 225 11.93 11.12 -16.74
CA VAL A 225 13.39 11.10 -16.84
C VAL A 225 13.88 11.16 -18.27
N PRO A 226 13.45 10.27 -19.20
CA PRO A 226 13.88 10.35 -20.59
C PRO A 226 13.39 11.62 -21.32
N GLU A 227 12.26 12.21 -20.95
CA GLU A 227 11.82 13.51 -21.49
C GLU A 227 12.81 14.63 -21.12
N PHE A 228 13.27 14.65 -19.88
CA PHE A 228 14.28 15.62 -19.47
C PHE A 228 15.66 15.34 -20.11
N ASP A 229 16.10 14.10 -20.12
CA ASP A 229 17.41 13.72 -20.65
C ASP A 229 17.55 14.02 -22.14
N VAL A 230 16.53 13.72 -22.93
CA VAL A 230 16.56 13.90 -24.40
C VAL A 230 16.20 15.31 -24.82
N PHE A 231 15.23 15.93 -24.18
CA PHE A 231 14.64 17.19 -24.64
C PHE A 231 14.88 18.38 -23.68
N GLY A 232 15.44 18.16 -22.49
CA GLY A 232 15.49 19.18 -21.45
C GLY A 232 14.09 19.56 -20.92
N PHE A 233 13.08 18.75 -21.19
CA PHE A 233 11.71 19.05 -20.83
C PHE A 233 11.46 18.77 -19.35
N ILE A 234 11.03 19.80 -18.61
CA ILE A 234 10.63 19.69 -17.20
C ILE A 234 9.11 19.54 -17.16
N ARG A 235 8.63 18.39 -16.66
CA ARG A 235 7.20 18.14 -16.49
C ARG A 235 6.71 18.90 -15.26
N GLU A 236 5.92 19.94 -15.47
CA GLU A 236 5.33 20.76 -14.42
C GLU A 236 3.98 20.21 -13.92
N ARG A 237 3.46 20.82 -12.86
CA ARG A 237 2.11 20.55 -12.34
C ARG A 237 1.05 21.07 -13.31
N THR A 238 0.02 20.27 -13.56
CA THR A 238 -1.04 20.59 -14.52
C THR A 238 -2.45 20.45 -13.94
N GLY A 239 -2.55 20.40 -12.61
CA GLY A 239 -3.84 20.23 -11.93
C GLY A 239 -4.46 18.85 -12.23
N ASN A 240 -5.65 18.89 -12.82
CA ASN A 240 -6.40 17.68 -13.15
C ASN A 240 -6.17 17.19 -14.61
N ILE A 241 -5.29 17.84 -15.34
CA ILE A 241 -5.01 17.52 -16.73
C ILE A 241 -3.74 16.66 -16.82
N MET A 242 -3.77 15.63 -17.65
CA MET A 242 -2.58 14.87 -18.01
C MET A 242 -2.03 15.42 -19.34
N PRO A 243 -0.80 15.97 -19.36
CA PRO A 243 -0.21 16.52 -20.58
C PRO A 243 -0.18 15.51 -21.72
N GLY A 244 -0.57 15.93 -22.92
CA GLY A 244 -0.56 15.06 -24.11
C GLY A 244 -1.67 14.00 -24.13
N ILE A 245 -2.64 14.05 -23.22
CA ILE A 245 -3.79 13.11 -23.17
C ILE A 245 -5.10 13.90 -23.04
N THR A 246 -5.78 14.14 -24.17
CA THR A 246 -6.96 15.02 -24.22
C THR A 246 -8.16 14.34 -24.94
N PRO A 247 -9.40 14.42 -24.35
CA PRO A 247 -9.71 14.92 -23.01
C PRO A 247 -9.57 13.83 -21.93
N SER A 248 -8.94 14.19 -20.82
CA SER A 248 -8.91 13.39 -19.59
C SER A 248 -8.78 14.35 -18.39
N SER A 249 -9.88 14.59 -17.67
CA SER A 249 -9.89 15.57 -16.57
C SER A 249 -11.08 15.37 -15.62
N ILE A 250 -11.06 16.15 -14.53
CA ILE A 250 -12.14 16.23 -13.55
C ILE A 250 -12.99 17.46 -13.84
N HIS A 251 -14.31 17.28 -13.86
CA HIS A 251 -15.31 18.32 -14.11
C HIS A 251 -16.29 18.40 -12.95
N THR A 252 -16.97 19.57 -12.80
CA THR A 252 -17.92 19.82 -11.72
C THR A 252 -19.33 19.92 -12.26
N SER A 253 -20.24 19.10 -11.75
CA SER A 253 -21.66 19.06 -12.10
C SER A 253 -22.48 20.18 -11.44
N ALA A 254 -23.72 20.39 -11.89
CA ALA A 254 -24.63 21.41 -11.37
C ALA A 254 -24.88 21.29 -9.86
N ASP A 255 -24.87 20.10 -9.32
CA ASP A 255 -25.02 19.79 -7.89
C ASP A 255 -23.70 19.89 -7.08
N GLY A 256 -22.63 20.45 -7.68
CA GLY A 256 -21.34 20.69 -7.03
C GLY A 256 -20.49 19.45 -6.79
N ARG A 257 -20.87 18.31 -7.38
CA ARG A 257 -20.12 17.05 -7.31
C ARG A 257 -19.12 16.95 -8.46
N HIS A 258 -18.15 16.06 -8.33
CA HIS A 258 -17.06 15.94 -9.30
C HIS A 258 -17.10 14.60 -10.04
N VAL A 259 -16.81 14.66 -11.35
CA VAL A 259 -16.70 13.50 -12.23
C VAL A 259 -15.36 13.50 -12.96
N GLN A 260 -14.66 12.38 -12.93
CA GLN A 260 -13.52 12.10 -13.81
C GLN A 260 -14.08 11.58 -15.13
N ILE A 261 -13.65 12.14 -16.26
CA ILE A 261 -13.98 11.69 -17.60
C ILE A 261 -12.69 11.38 -18.35
N GLY A 262 -12.56 10.18 -18.91
CA GLY A 262 -11.43 9.76 -19.73
C GLY A 262 -11.87 9.42 -21.16
N ALA A 263 -11.74 10.38 -22.09
CA ALA A 263 -12.21 10.23 -23.45
C ALA A 263 -11.12 10.51 -24.51
N ASN A 264 -9.89 10.21 -24.19
CA ASN A 264 -8.72 10.47 -25.03
C ASN A 264 -8.56 9.50 -26.22
N GLY A 265 -9.21 8.34 -26.20
CA GLY A 265 -9.26 7.44 -27.37
C GLY A 265 -10.13 8.00 -28.50
N ASP A 266 -9.68 7.93 -29.75
CA ASP A 266 -10.34 8.58 -30.90
C ASP A 266 -11.81 8.19 -31.08
N ALA A 267 -12.12 6.89 -30.96
CA ALA A 267 -13.49 6.40 -31.04
C ALA A 267 -14.32 6.82 -29.82
N ILE A 268 -13.72 6.89 -28.62
CA ILE A 268 -14.38 7.30 -27.39
C ILE A 268 -14.69 8.79 -27.46
N PHE A 269 -13.73 9.60 -27.89
CA PHE A 269 -13.93 11.05 -28.09
C PHE A 269 -15.10 11.34 -29.02
N ARG A 270 -15.17 10.66 -30.17
CA ARG A 270 -16.27 10.84 -31.14
C ARG A 270 -17.62 10.52 -30.51
N ARG A 271 -17.76 9.36 -29.83
CA ARG A 271 -18.99 9.00 -29.12
C ARG A 271 -19.34 9.99 -28.02
N PHE A 272 -18.36 10.49 -27.32
CA PHE A 272 -18.58 11.49 -26.28
C PHE A 272 -19.12 12.79 -26.84
N MET A 273 -18.51 13.33 -27.89
CA MET A 273 -18.97 14.57 -28.51
C MET A 273 -20.40 14.41 -29.10
N GLN A 274 -20.71 13.28 -29.73
CA GLN A 274 -22.04 12.97 -30.16
C GLN A 274 -23.07 12.90 -29.03
N ALA A 275 -22.70 12.24 -27.93
CA ALA A 275 -23.58 12.08 -26.76
C ALA A 275 -23.92 13.40 -26.08
N ILE A 276 -23.07 14.40 -26.21
CA ILE A 276 -23.30 15.74 -25.64
C ILE A 276 -23.84 16.75 -26.69
N GLY A 277 -24.23 16.26 -27.86
CA GLY A 277 -24.83 17.08 -28.92
C GLY A 277 -23.83 17.97 -29.66
N ARG A 278 -22.55 17.56 -29.74
CA ARG A 278 -21.46 18.28 -30.41
C ARG A 278 -20.96 17.48 -31.62
N ASP A 279 -21.89 17.21 -32.57
CA ASP A 279 -21.56 16.51 -33.81
C ASP A 279 -20.54 17.26 -34.68
N ASP A 280 -20.49 18.60 -34.53
CA ASP A 280 -19.48 19.45 -35.13
C ASP A 280 -18.06 19.06 -34.69
N LEU A 281 -17.86 18.85 -33.41
CA LEU A 281 -16.55 18.42 -32.85
C LEU A 281 -16.29 16.93 -33.09
N ALA A 282 -17.34 16.11 -33.11
CA ALA A 282 -17.23 14.67 -33.36
C ALA A 282 -16.75 14.36 -34.78
N SER A 283 -17.07 15.21 -35.74
CA SER A 283 -16.76 15.05 -37.18
C SER A 283 -15.59 15.92 -37.66
N ASP A 284 -15.00 16.75 -36.76
CA ASP A 284 -13.90 17.63 -37.13
C ASP A 284 -12.62 16.81 -37.39
N PRO A 285 -12.06 16.87 -38.64
CA PRO A 285 -10.86 16.15 -38.98
C PRO A 285 -9.63 16.55 -38.13
N GLN A 286 -9.57 17.78 -37.64
CA GLN A 286 -8.49 18.26 -36.78
C GLN A 286 -8.51 17.61 -35.39
N LEU A 287 -9.67 17.11 -34.94
CA LEU A 287 -9.84 16.44 -33.64
C LEU A 287 -9.82 14.90 -33.77
N ALA A 288 -9.55 14.39 -34.95
CA ALA A 288 -9.51 12.94 -35.18
C ALA A 288 -8.39 12.22 -34.44
N SER A 289 -7.29 12.93 -34.11
CA SER A 289 -6.18 12.41 -33.34
C SER A 289 -6.03 13.07 -31.99
N ASN A 290 -5.33 12.43 -31.06
CA ASN A 290 -5.04 12.99 -29.74
C ASN A 290 -4.24 14.31 -29.81
N ASP A 291 -3.27 14.41 -30.71
CA ASP A 291 -2.45 15.62 -30.89
C ASP A 291 -3.30 16.83 -31.31
N GLY A 292 -4.24 16.62 -32.23
CA GLY A 292 -5.17 17.65 -32.63
C GLY A 292 -6.09 18.10 -31.49
N ARG A 293 -6.54 17.16 -30.66
CA ARG A 293 -7.33 17.46 -29.45
C ARG A 293 -6.51 18.19 -28.40
N ASP A 294 -5.26 17.80 -28.19
CA ASP A 294 -4.40 18.47 -27.22
C ASP A 294 -4.07 19.91 -27.64
N ALA A 295 -3.90 20.16 -28.93
CA ALA A 295 -3.73 21.51 -29.47
C ALA A 295 -4.94 22.42 -29.22
N ARG A 296 -6.15 21.86 -29.09
CA ARG A 296 -7.41 22.58 -28.84
C ARG A 296 -8.02 22.22 -27.47
N ARG A 297 -7.19 21.80 -26.53
CA ARG A 297 -7.66 21.26 -25.24
C ARG A 297 -8.53 22.25 -24.44
N ASP A 298 -8.17 23.52 -24.39
CA ASP A 298 -8.90 24.54 -23.61
C ASP A 298 -10.31 24.75 -24.16
N GLU A 299 -10.48 24.72 -25.49
CA GLU A 299 -11.79 24.75 -26.15
C GLU A 299 -12.61 23.52 -25.76
N LEU A 300 -12.01 22.32 -25.86
CA LEU A 300 -12.68 21.07 -25.55
C LEU A 300 -13.07 20.98 -24.07
N TYR A 301 -12.19 21.33 -23.17
CA TYR A 301 -12.50 21.36 -21.73
C TYR A 301 -13.58 22.40 -21.43
N GLY A 302 -13.55 23.57 -22.05
CA GLY A 302 -14.63 24.57 -21.91
C GLY A 302 -16.00 24.10 -22.40
N VAL A 303 -16.05 23.27 -23.44
CA VAL A 303 -17.29 22.61 -23.92
C VAL A 303 -17.77 21.57 -22.91
N ILE A 304 -16.87 20.71 -22.46
CA ILE A 304 -17.19 19.62 -21.51
C ILE A 304 -17.63 20.20 -20.16
N ASP A 305 -16.93 21.21 -19.65
CA ASP A 305 -17.27 21.87 -18.39
C ASP A 305 -18.68 22.49 -18.41
N ARG A 306 -19.03 23.19 -19.49
CA ARG A 306 -20.39 23.77 -19.63
C ARG A 306 -21.46 22.69 -19.68
N TRP A 307 -21.21 21.60 -20.40
CA TRP A 307 -22.14 20.49 -20.48
C TRP A 307 -22.32 19.78 -19.13
N VAL A 308 -21.23 19.48 -18.43
CA VAL A 308 -21.26 18.84 -17.10
C VAL A 308 -21.93 19.76 -16.07
N ALA A 309 -21.61 21.07 -16.08
CA ALA A 309 -22.18 22.04 -15.16
C ALA A 309 -23.68 22.31 -15.38
N SER A 310 -24.25 21.89 -16.51
CA SER A 310 -25.69 22.04 -16.80
C SER A 310 -26.56 20.89 -16.28
N GLN A 311 -25.97 19.83 -15.71
CA GLN A 311 -26.67 18.62 -15.30
C GLN A 311 -26.21 18.14 -13.92
N SER A 312 -27.05 17.33 -13.26
CA SER A 312 -26.64 16.61 -12.06
C SER A 312 -25.59 15.54 -12.36
N LEU A 313 -24.79 15.15 -11.38
CA LEU A 313 -23.80 14.08 -11.56
C LEU A 313 -24.41 12.78 -12.09
N GLU A 314 -25.59 12.40 -11.60
CA GLU A 314 -26.25 11.16 -12.01
C GLU A 314 -26.67 11.20 -13.49
N GLU A 315 -27.18 12.35 -13.97
CA GLU A 315 -27.50 12.55 -15.39
C GLU A 315 -26.26 12.47 -16.28
N VAL A 316 -25.18 13.14 -15.87
CA VAL A 316 -23.87 13.06 -16.56
C VAL A 316 -23.40 11.62 -16.66
N LEU A 317 -23.36 10.89 -15.55
CA LEU A 317 -22.91 9.49 -15.55
C LEU A 317 -23.81 8.59 -16.41
N ALA A 318 -25.13 8.81 -16.40
CA ALA A 318 -26.07 8.05 -17.20
C ALA A 318 -25.88 8.27 -18.72
N VAL A 319 -25.59 9.51 -19.15
CA VAL A 319 -25.28 9.82 -20.56
C VAL A 319 -23.97 9.15 -20.96
N LEU A 320 -22.91 9.30 -20.16
CA LEU A 320 -21.60 8.76 -20.46
C LEU A 320 -21.60 7.22 -20.50
N ALA A 321 -22.33 6.58 -19.59
CA ALA A 321 -22.48 5.13 -19.59
C ALA A 321 -23.16 4.60 -20.87
N ARG A 322 -24.26 5.24 -21.32
CA ARG A 322 -24.91 4.87 -22.57
C ARG A 322 -24.03 5.06 -23.81
N ALA A 323 -23.15 6.05 -23.77
CA ALA A 323 -22.19 6.33 -24.83
C ALA A 323 -20.91 5.50 -24.74
N GLU A 324 -20.80 4.62 -23.73
CA GLU A 324 -19.59 3.84 -23.44
C GLU A 324 -18.34 4.71 -23.30
N VAL A 325 -18.49 5.85 -22.62
CA VAL A 325 -17.39 6.76 -22.28
C VAL A 325 -16.93 6.47 -20.87
N PRO A 326 -15.65 6.14 -20.64
CA PRO A 326 -15.11 5.93 -19.29
C PRO A 326 -15.28 7.16 -18.41
N ALA A 327 -16.02 7.02 -17.34
CA ALA A 327 -16.25 8.07 -16.37
C ALA A 327 -16.52 7.48 -14.97
N SER A 328 -16.20 8.26 -13.95
CA SER A 328 -16.47 7.89 -12.56
C SER A 328 -16.67 9.14 -11.73
N ARG A 329 -17.62 9.08 -10.78
CA ARG A 329 -17.66 10.07 -9.71
C ARG A 329 -16.37 10.03 -8.89
N ILE A 330 -16.01 11.14 -8.27
CA ILE A 330 -14.95 11.14 -7.25
C ILE A 330 -15.58 10.63 -5.95
N TYR A 331 -15.18 9.42 -5.54
CA TYR A 331 -15.79 8.70 -4.42
C TYR A 331 -15.35 9.24 -3.06
N SER A 332 -16.30 9.52 -2.19
CA SER A 332 -16.11 9.61 -0.75
C SER A 332 -16.17 8.22 -0.11
N ALA A 333 -15.82 8.10 1.17
CA ALA A 333 -16.03 6.85 1.91
C ALA A 333 -17.51 6.45 1.97
N GLU A 334 -18.43 7.41 2.05
CA GLU A 334 -19.87 7.17 2.04
C GLU A 334 -20.33 6.58 0.70
N ASP A 335 -19.82 7.10 -0.42
CA ASP A 335 -20.11 6.57 -1.75
C ASP A 335 -19.61 5.12 -1.89
N MET A 336 -18.37 4.84 -1.44
CA MET A 336 -17.78 3.49 -1.49
C MET A 336 -18.64 2.48 -0.71
N PHE A 337 -19.17 2.86 0.46
CA PHE A 337 -19.97 1.98 1.31
C PHE A 337 -21.32 1.59 0.70
N ARG A 338 -21.83 2.36 -0.25
CA ARG A 338 -23.11 2.15 -0.95
C ARG A 338 -22.95 1.59 -2.36
N ASP A 339 -21.75 1.64 -2.90
CA ASP A 339 -21.50 1.27 -4.28
C ASP A 339 -21.60 -0.25 -4.49
N PRO A 340 -22.41 -0.72 -5.46
CA PRO A 340 -22.61 -2.15 -5.70
C PRO A 340 -21.35 -2.88 -6.15
N GLN A 341 -20.41 -2.21 -6.84
CA GLN A 341 -19.15 -2.82 -7.27
C GLN A 341 -18.23 -3.11 -6.07
N PHE A 342 -18.13 -2.17 -5.11
CA PHE A 342 -17.39 -2.40 -3.87
C PHE A 342 -17.97 -3.56 -3.06
N LEU A 343 -19.31 -3.65 -2.99
CA LEU A 343 -20.00 -4.73 -2.29
C LEU A 343 -19.83 -6.07 -3.01
N ALA A 344 -20.06 -6.13 -4.31
CA ALA A 344 -19.91 -7.35 -5.11
C ALA A 344 -18.46 -7.87 -5.16
N ARG A 345 -17.47 -6.95 -5.09
CA ARG A 345 -16.06 -7.28 -5.03
C ARG A 345 -15.54 -7.55 -3.62
N GLU A 346 -16.42 -7.55 -2.62
CA GLU A 346 -16.05 -7.81 -1.21
C GLU A 346 -14.92 -6.88 -0.72
N MET A 347 -15.01 -5.59 -1.10
CA MET A 347 -14.00 -4.62 -0.72
C MET A 347 -14.15 -4.12 0.73
N PHE A 348 -15.12 -4.65 1.46
CA PHE A 348 -15.32 -4.43 2.88
C PHE A 348 -15.36 -5.77 3.62
N LEU A 349 -14.35 -6.00 4.46
CA LEU A 349 -14.34 -7.13 5.38
C LEU A 349 -15.02 -6.72 6.68
N SER A 350 -15.96 -7.53 7.14
CA SER A 350 -16.59 -7.36 8.45
C SER A 350 -15.69 -7.96 9.54
N ALA A 351 -15.41 -7.18 10.56
CA ALA A 351 -14.63 -7.58 11.71
C ALA A 351 -15.26 -7.08 13.01
N ARG A 352 -14.72 -7.48 14.14
CA ARG A 352 -15.11 -7.00 15.46
C ARG A 352 -13.91 -6.39 16.17
N LEU A 353 -14.13 -5.27 16.83
CA LEU A 353 -13.18 -4.67 17.77
C LEU A 353 -13.12 -5.52 19.06
N PRO A 354 -12.13 -5.33 19.94
CA PRO A 354 -11.98 -6.13 21.16
C PRO A 354 -13.21 -6.18 22.06
N ASP A 355 -14.01 -5.12 22.12
CA ASP A 355 -15.28 -5.04 22.86
C ASP A 355 -16.45 -5.72 22.13
N GLY A 356 -16.22 -6.32 20.96
CA GLY A 356 -17.25 -6.96 20.13
C GLY A 356 -17.98 -6.04 19.17
N LYS A 357 -17.73 -4.73 19.17
CA LYS A 357 -18.34 -3.76 18.24
C LYS A 357 -17.98 -4.09 16.80
N PRO A 358 -18.97 -4.22 15.90
CA PRO A 358 -18.70 -4.49 14.50
C PRO A 358 -18.10 -3.27 13.80
N PHE A 359 -17.11 -3.49 12.94
CA PHE A 359 -16.56 -2.48 12.04
C PHE A 359 -16.14 -3.09 10.71
N ARG A 360 -15.88 -2.26 9.71
CA ARG A 360 -15.45 -2.70 8.39
C ARG A 360 -14.01 -2.30 8.12
N MET A 361 -13.26 -3.22 7.52
CA MET A 361 -11.90 -3.02 7.06
C MET A 361 -11.84 -3.08 5.53
N PRO A 362 -10.82 -2.47 4.89
CA PRO A 362 -10.58 -2.68 3.47
C PRO A 362 -10.38 -4.16 3.13
N GLY A 363 -10.98 -4.60 2.03
CA GLY A 363 -10.81 -5.94 1.46
C GLY A 363 -9.37 -6.24 1.06
N ILE A 364 -9.11 -7.49 0.71
CA ILE A 364 -7.78 -7.97 0.37
C ILE A 364 -7.57 -7.92 -1.14
N VAL A 365 -6.40 -7.46 -1.54
CA VAL A 365 -5.93 -7.45 -2.91
C VAL A 365 -4.49 -7.97 -2.97
N PRO A 366 -4.12 -8.72 -4.06
CA PRO A 366 -4.96 -9.16 -5.17
C PRO A 366 -5.95 -10.27 -4.79
N LYS A 367 -6.92 -10.55 -5.65
CA LYS A 367 -7.84 -11.70 -5.49
C LYS A 367 -7.27 -12.88 -6.27
N LEU A 368 -6.71 -13.84 -5.57
CA LEU A 368 -6.21 -15.10 -6.15
C LEU A 368 -7.36 -16.10 -6.24
N SER A 369 -7.57 -16.70 -7.42
CA SER A 369 -8.70 -17.58 -7.69
C SER A 369 -8.67 -18.89 -6.91
N ALA A 370 -7.47 -19.46 -6.69
CA ALA A 370 -7.30 -20.74 -6.01
C ALA A 370 -6.93 -20.58 -4.52
N THR A 371 -6.19 -19.51 -4.17
CA THR A 371 -5.61 -19.31 -2.84
C THR A 371 -5.88 -17.89 -2.33
N PRO A 372 -7.16 -17.51 -2.14
CA PRO A 372 -7.51 -16.15 -1.74
C PRO A 372 -6.93 -15.79 -0.38
N GLY A 373 -6.56 -14.52 -0.22
CA GLY A 373 -6.16 -14.00 1.09
C GLY A 373 -7.33 -13.91 2.06
N SER A 374 -7.06 -13.91 3.37
CA SER A 374 -8.06 -13.70 4.41
C SER A 374 -7.59 -12.73 5.49
N ALA A 375 -8.53 -12.20 6.26
CA ALA A 375 -8.29 -11.52 7.52
C ALA A 375 -9.04 -12.28 8.62
N ASP A 376 -8.29 -13.05 9.39
CA ASP A 376 -8.84 -14.01 10.35
C ASP A 376 -9.04 -13.35 11.73
N TRP A 377 -8.19 -12.37 12.09
CA TRP A 377 -8.31 -11.52 13.27
C TRP A 377 -7.79 -10.11 13.00
N VAL A 378 -8.20 -9.16 13.82
CA VAL A 378 -7.77 -7.75 13.80
C VAL A 378 -6.40 -7.58 14.46
N GLY A 379 -5.81 -6.38 14.36
CA GLY A 379 -4.56 -6.10 15.07
C GLY A 379 -4.67 -6.40 16.56
N PRO A 380 -3.71 -7.16 17.12
CA PRO A 380 -3.74 -7.64 18.51
C PRO A 380 -3.47 -6.53 19.53
N GLU A 381 -3.73 -6.80 20.80
CA GLU A 381 -3.26 -5.99 21.90
C GLU A 381 -1.72 -6.03 22.00
N LEU A 382 -1.14 -5.07 22.70
CA LEU A 382 0.32 -5.01 22.89
C LEU A 382 0.79 -6.23 23.67
N GLY A 383 1.70 -7.01 23.08
CA GLY A 383 2.26 -8.19 23.68
C GLY A 383 1.29 -9.37 23.87
N GLU A 384 0.13 -9.35 23.23
CA GLU A 384 -0.90 -10.39 23.38
C GLU A 384 -0.36 -11.81 23.23
N HIS A 385 0.65 -12.01 22.40
CA HIS A 385 1.21 -13.32 22.10
C HIS A 385 2.58 -13.57 22.76
N THR A 386 3.06 -12.64 23.60
CA THR A 386 4.42 -12.70 24.20
C THR A 386 4.65 -14.02 24.94
N ASP A 387 3.79 -14.37 25.87
CA ASP A 387 4.00 -15.55 26.71
C ASP A 387 3.94 -16.86 25.92
N ALA A 388 3.00 -16.94 24.98
CA ALA A 388 2.87 -18.11 24.12
C ALA A 388 4.10 -18.32 23.22
N LEU A 389 4.56 -17.25 22.56
CA LEU A 389 5.74 -17.33 21.69
C LEU A 389 7.03 -17.61 22.47
N LEU A 390 7.17 -17.09 23.67
CA LEU A 390 8.31 -17.42 24.54
C LEU A 390 8.26 -18.86 25.03
N ALA A 391 7.08 -19.39 25.34
CA ALA A 391 6.92 -20.80 25.68
C ALA A 391 7.28 -21.73 24.51
N GLU A 392 6.90 -21.39 23.28
CA GLU A 392 7.34 -22.08 22.06
C GLU A 392 8.88 -22.07 21.89
N LEU A 393 9.54 -21.01 22.34
CA LEU A 393 10.99 -20.92 22.40
C LEU A 393 11.61 -21.66 23.59
N GLY A 394 10.82 -22.31 24.46
CA GLY A 394 11.27 -23.11 25.59
C GLY A 394 11.50 -22.36 26.88
N TYR A 395 10.97 -21.13 27.01
CA TYR A 395 10.94 -20.43 28.30
C TYR A 395 9.77 -20.95 29.14
N ASP A 396 10.03 -21.27 30.41
CA ASP A 396 8.97 -21.59 31.36
C ASP A 396 8.35 -20.31 31.97
N SER A 397 7.29 -20.46 32.74
CA SER A 397 6.59 -19.32 33.35
C SER A 397 7.47 -18.49 34.29
N GLU A 398 8.45 -19.12 34.96
CA GLU A 398 9.38 -18.40 35.86
C GLU A 398 10.38 -17.58 35.05
N GLY A 399 10.92 -18.14 33.98
CA GLY A 399 11.79 -17.45 33.03
C GLY A 399 11.11 -16.27 32.37
N ILE A 400 9.86 -16.43 31.91
CA ILE A 400 9.06 -15.34 31.33
C ILE A 400 8.83 -14.22 32.37
N ALA A 401 8.49 -14.58 33.61
CA ALA A 401 8.33 -13.61 34.69
C ALA A 401 9.63 -12.88 35.03
N ALA A 402 10.77 -13.56 34.96
CA ALA A 402 12.10 -12.94 35.16
C ALA A 402 12.39 -11.91 34.04
N LEU A 403 12.22 -12.29 32.75
CA LEU A 403 12.40 -11.39 31.61
C LEU A 403 11.55 -10.12 31.73
N ARG A 404 10.32 -10.25 32.23
CA ARG A 404 9.41 -9.13 32.44
C ARG A 404 9.89 -8.21 33.59
N ARG A 405 10.37 -8.78 34.71
CA ARG A 405 10.94 -7.99 35.81
C ARG A 405 12.21 -7.24 35.41
N GLU A 406 13.02 -7.82 34.54
CA GLU A 406 14.26 -7.25 34.03
C GLU A 406 14.05 -6.23 32.91
N GLY A 407 12.82 -6.10 32.41
CA GLY A 407 12.46 -5.18 31.33
C GLY A 407 12.98 -5.60 29.96
N ALA A 408 13.15 -6.92 29.74
CA ALA A 408 13.49 -7.50 28.46
C ALA A 408 12.26 -7.66 27.53
N ILE A 409 11.07 -7.86 28.16
CA ILE A 409 9.78 -8.03 27.47
C ILE A 409 8.70 -7.16 28.09
#